data_4d4567510dcb3ee81462cc2130b608ae
#
_entry.id   4d4567510dcb3ee81462cc2130b608ae
#
_cell.length_a   1.000
_cell.length_b   1.000
_cell.length_c   1.000
_cell.angle_alpha   90.00
_cell.angle_beta   90.00
_cell.angle_gamma   90.00
#
_symmetry.space_group_name_H-M   'P 1'
#
loop_
_entity.id
_entity.type
_entity.pdbx_description
1 polymer ?
#
loop_
_entity_poly.entity_id
_entity_poly.type
_entity_poly.pdbx_seq_one_letter_code
_entity_poly.pdbx_strand_id
1 'polypeptide(L)'
;SQEKVDLLLGFYSSGQCVPIAAKVDAQKKFMWANICVSSAVFKNRNLKYVFRAQVHSDTYGLVSPDFIAHYSKERFGKDPKDVRVAIIYEDGPYGAGIASGNEVGAKAHGMKIVLKEGYAATAPDLSSLVTKLKRARPDVILHTGYNPDITLLLRQGRELGLKFKALIGHGAGYGQIDKLVATFGDDVDYLYNVDPVAAQLLDPKTLAPGIGDLTAEMLKRYKAITGAKEVPPHTSSGFNQTWVFLTDVLPRAIKKYGGYDP
;
A
#
# COMPACT_ATOMS: atom_id res chain seq x y z
N SER A 1 24.29 14.98 8.83
CA SER A 1 23.80 15.48 7.54
C SER A 1 24.41 16.83 7.24
N GLN A 2 24.68 17.12 5.96
CA GLN A 2 25.15 18.44 5.53
C GLN A 2 24.08 19.51 5.82
N GLU A 3 22.82 19.13 5.72
CA GLU A 3 21.67 19.98 6.08
C GLU A 3 21.33 19.75 7.55
N LYS A 4 21.33 20.81 8.33
CA LYS A 4 21.00 20.80 9.78
C LYS A 4 19.48 20.76 9.96
N VAL A 5 18.82 19.69 9.49
CA VAL A 5 17.37 19.51 9.67
C VAL A 5 17.05 18.88 11.02
N ASP A 6 15.97 19.32 11.65
CA ASP A 6 15.48 18.78 12.93
C ASP A 6 14.34 17.78 12.75
N LEU A 7 13.59 17.94 11.65
CA LEU A 7 12.40 17.17 11.33
C LEU A 7 12.49 16.58 9.93
N LEU A 8 12.24 15.27 9.81
CA LEU A 8 12.11 14.58 8.55
C LEU A 8 10.65 14.17 8.34
N LEU A 9 10.07 14.61 7.24
CA LEU A 9 8.73 14.20 6.80
C LEU A 9 8.84 13.38 5.52
N GLY A 10 8.01 12.36 5.36
CA GLY A 10 7.90 11.65 4.08
C GLY A 10 8.21 10.17 4.16
N PHE A 11 8.93 9.70 3.14
CA PHE A 11 9.27 8.30 2.82
C PHE A 11 8.09 7.48 2.31
N TYR A 12 8.11 7.22 1.02
CA TYR A 12 7.15 6.35 0.36
C TYR A 12 7.54 4.88 0.47
N SER A 13 8.74 4.53 0.00
CA SER A 13 9.21 3.15 -0.04
C SER A 13 9.61 2.64 1.35
N SER A 14 9.05 1.50 1.74
CA SER A 14 9.43 0.81 2.97
C SER A 14 10.89 0.34 2.95
N GLY A 15 11.43 0.03 1.76
CA GLY A 15 12.84 -0.32 1.58
C GLY A 15 13.80 0.80 1.99
N GLN A 16 13.40 2.06 1.78
CA GLN A 16 14.15 3.23 2.22
C GLN A 16 13.85 3.59 3.68
N CYS A 17 12.56 3.53 4.06
CA CYS A 17 12.09 3.92 5.38
C CYS A 17 12.74 3.11 6.51
N VAL A 18 12.86 1.79 6.36
CA VAL A 18 13.38 0.89 7.39
C VAL A 18 14.81 1.23 7.82
N PRO A 19 15.79 1.37 6.92
CA PRO A 19 17.15 1.75 7.30
C PRO A 19 17.26 3.20 7.76
N ILE A 20 16.50 4.13 7.15
CA ILE A 20 16.54 5.54 7.51
C ILE A 20 16.00 5.76 8.92
N ALA A 21 14.90 5.10 9.29
CA ALA A 21 14.32 5.20 10.63
C ALA A 21 15.33 4.90 11.74
N ALA A 22 16.11 3.82 11.62
CA ALA A 22 17.14 3.48 12.59
C ALA A 22 18.24 4.54 12.68
N LYS A 23 18.66 5.08 11.53
CA LYS A 23 19.71 6.12 11.47
C LYS A 23 19.25 7.44 12.07
N VAL A 24 17.99 7.82 11.80
CA VAL A 24 17.38 9.07 12.33
C VAL A 24 17.25 8.97 13.83
N ASP A 25 16.74 7.84 14.36
CA ASP A 25 16.58 7.60 15.77
C ASP A 25 17.93 7.63 16.52
N ALA A 26 18.97 6.99 15.97
CA ALA A 26 20.31 7.03 16.53
C ALA A 26 20.93 8.44 16.56
N GLN A 27 20.52 9.32 15.65
CA GLN A 27 20.92 10.73 15.64
C GLN A 27 20.02 11.63 16.51
N LYS A 28 19.03 11.08 17.21
CA LYS A 28 18.03 11.82 18.00
C LYS A 28 17.30 12.88 17.17
N LYS A 29 17.01 12.59 15.88
CA LYS A 29 16.26 13.47 15.00
C LYS A 29 14.84 12.95 14.85
N PHE A 30 13.88 13.86 14.76
CA PHE A 30 12.48 13.49 14.62
C PHE A 30 12.15 13.03 13.19
N MET A 31 11.41 11.94 13.07
CA MET A 31 10.89 11.43 11.80
C MET A 31 9.39 11.16 11.87
N TRP A 32 8.65 11.75 10.95
CA TRP A 32 7.25 11.46 10.71
C TRP A 32 7.10 10.74 9.37
N ALA A 33 6.87 9.43 9.42
CA ALA A 33 6.70 8.61 8.23
C ALA A 33 5.27 8.68 7.71
N ASN A 34 5.09 9.16 6.48
CA ASN A 34 3.77 9.44 5.91
C ASN A 34 3.14 8.23 5.22
N ILE A 35 3.90 7.47 4.45
CA ILE A 35 3.34 6.47 3.52
C ILE A 35 3.90 5.07 3.77
N CYS A 36 5.17 4.93 4.15
CA CYS A 36 5.77 3.60 4.30
C CYS A 36 5.02 2.76 5.35
N VAL A 37 4.54 1.59 4.95
CA VAL A 37 3.66 0.74 5.78
C VAL A 37 4.37 -0.40 6.50
N SER A 38 5.62 -0.75 6.12
CA SER A 38 6.30 -1.93 6.65
C SER A 38 6.35 -1.94 8.18
N SER A 39 5.92 -3.04 8.78
CA SER A 39 6.04 -3.28 10.22
C SER A 39 7.49 -3.39 10.67
N ALA A 40 8.42 -3.71 9.76
CA ALA A 40 9.85 -3.79 10.04
C ALA A 40 10.48 -2.45 10.47
N VAL A 41 9.78 -1.32 10.25
CA VAL A 41 10.23 -0.03 10.79
C VAL A 41 10.30 -0.06 12.31
N PHE A 42 9.33 -0.69 12.97
CA PHE A 42 9.19 -0.69 14.44
C PHE A 42 9.40 -2.07 15.07
N LYS A 43 9.17 -3.16 14.34
CA LYS A 43 9.23 -4.52 14.87
C LYS A 43 10.59 -4.83 15.47
N ASN A 44 10.59 -5.22 16.75
CA ASN A 44 11.80 -5.51 17.54
C ASN A 44 12.77 -4.32 17.65
N ARG A 45 12.28 -3.08 17.56
CA ARG A 45 13.05 -1.86 17.67
C ARG A 45 12.42 -0.93 18.71
N ASN A 46 13.22 -0.35 19.57
CA ASN A 46 12.77 0.65 20.55
C ASN A 46 13.09 2.06 20.03
N LEU A 47 12.45 2.45 18.92
CA LEU A 47 12.64 3.78 18.34
C LEU A 47 11.90 4.84 19.17
N LYS A 48 12.58 5.93 19.48
CA LYS A 48 12.06 7.01 20.34
C LYS A 48 11.68 8.25 19.54
N TYR A 49 12.31 8.47 18.38
CA TYR A 49 12.19 9.68 17.58
C TYR A 49 11.49 9.44 16.23
N VAL A 50 10.99 8.22 15.98
CA VAL A 50 10.33 7.85 14.75
C VAL A 50 8.86 7.55 15.00
N PHE A 51 7.99 8.20 14.26
CA PHE A 51 6.53 8.07 14.36
C PHE A 51 5.92 7.83 13.00
N ARG A 52 4.76 7.17 12.98
CA ARG A 52 4.01 6.89 11.77
C ARG A 52 2.51 6.97 12.04
N ALA A 53 1.77 7.67 11.19
CA ALA A 53 0.32 7.75 11.24
C ALA A 53 -0.34 6.91 10.12
N GLN A 54 0.34 5.88 9.62
CA GLN A 54 -0.14 4.99 8.57
C GLN A 54 -0.36 3.56 9.13
N VAL A 55 -1.20 2.78 8.44
CA VAL A 55 -1.46 1.38 8.78
C VAL A 55 -0.18 0.53 8.72
N HIS A 56 -0.18 -0.57 9.48
CA HIS A 56 0.90 -1.57 9.43
C HIS A 56 0.70 -2.55 8.27
N SER A 57 1.79 -3.01 7.67
CA SER A 57 1.75 -3.91 6.51
C SER A 57 1.06 -5.24 6.80
N ASP A 58 1.26 -5.79 7.98
CA ASP A 58 0.60 -7.02 8.43
C ASP A 58 -0.92 -6.84 8.54
N THR A 59 -1.40 -5.76 9.17
CA THR A 59 -2.84 -5.43 9.20
C THR A 59 -3.37 -5.18 7.78
N TYR A 60 -2.60 -4.49 6.96
CA TYR A 60 -2.92 -4.23 5.55
C TYR A 60 -3.11 -5.53 4.76
N GLY A 61 -2.24 -6.52 5.02
CA GLY A 61 -2.31 -7.83 4.38
C GLY A 61 -3.50 -8.69 4.83
N LEU A 62 -4.08 -8.47 6.02
CA LEU A 62 -5.24 -9.24 6.50
C LEU A 62 -6.53 -8.91 5.76
N VAL A 63 -6.69 -7.68 5.28
CA VAL A 63 -7.95 -7.21 4.66
C VAL A 63 -8.32 -8.01 3.42
N SER A 64 -7.34 -8.41 2.60
CA SER A 64 -7.64 -9.15 1.35
C SER A 64 -8.20 -10.54 1.59
N PRO A 65 -7.64 -11.39 2.47
CA PRO A 65 -8.26 -12.66 2.83
C PRO A 65 -9.64 -12.51 3.48
N ASP A 66 -9.86 -11.48 4.31
CA ASP A 66 -11.16 -11.21 4.91
C ASP A 66 -12.20 -10.86 3.82
N PHE A 67 -11.82 -10.03 2.86
CA PHE A 67 -12.66 -9.70 1.70
C PHE A 67 -13.00 -10.96 0.87
N ILE A 68 -12.00 -11.79 0.59
CA ILE A 68 -12.23 -13.04 -0.14
C ILE A 68 -13.18 -13.95 0.64
N ALA A 69 -12.97 -14.14 1.94
CA ALA A 69 -13.81 -14.98 2.77
C ALA A 69 -15.26 -14.54 2.76
N HIS A 70 -15.49 -13.21 2.80
CA HIS A 70 -16.83 -12.62 2.78
C HIS A 70 -17.56 -12.86 1.46
N TYR A 71 -16.87 -12.70 0.33
CA TYR A 71 -17.51 -12.72 -0.99
C TYR A 71 -17.32 -14.04 -1.79
N SER A 72 -16.52 -15.00 -1.31
CA SER A 72 -16.15 -16.20 -2.07
C SER A 72 -17.34 -17.04 -2.50
N LYS A 73 -18.33 -17.19 -1.66
CA LYS A 73 -19.52 -17.98 -1.96
C LYS A 73 -20.38 -17.30 -3.02
N GLU A 74 -20.61 -16.00 -2.88
CA GLU A 74 -21.39 -15.21 -3.83
C GLU A 74 -20.70 -15.09 -5.20
N ARG A 75 -19.40 -14.77 -5.21
CA ARG A 75 -18.67 -14.43 -6.44
C ARG A 75 -18.03 -15.62 -7.12
N PHE A 76 -17.63 -16.64 -6.38
CA PHE A 76 -16.89 -17.79 -6.93
C PHE A 76 -17.64 -19.10 -6.80
N GLY A 77 -18.77 -19.15 -6.06
CA GLY A 77 -19.51 -20.37 -5.76
C GLY A 77 -18.73 -21.34 -4.84
N LYS A 78 -17.78 -20.81 -4.05
CA LYS A 78 -16.87 -21.61 -3.19
C LYS A 78 -16.94 -21.17 -1.75
N ASP A 79 -16.88 -22.11 -0.83
CA ASP A 79 -16.57 -21.80 0.56
C ASP A 79 -15.11 -21.30 0.69
N PRO A 80 -14.77 -20.44 1.66
CA PRO A 80 -13.42 -19.91 1.81
C PRO A 80 -12.33 -20.98 1.81
N LYS A 81 -12.56 -22.11 2.47
CA LYS A 81 -11.63 -23.27 2.54
C LYS A 81 -11.32 -23.92 1.18
N ASP A 82 -12.14 -23.68 0.17
CA ASP A 82 -11.98 -24.24 -1.17
C ASP A 82 -11.39 -23.24 -2.16
N VAL A 83 -11.21 -21.99 -1.73
CA VAL A 83 -10.54 -20.95 -2.54
C VAL A 83 -9.03 -21.22 -2.59
N ARG A 84 -8.50 -21.20 -3.80
CA ARG A 84 -7.07 -21.37 -4.10
C ARG A 84 -6.44 -19.99 -4.23
N VAL A 85 -5.52 -19.64 -3.34
CA VAL A 85 -4.90 -18.32 -3.29
C VAL A 85 -3.42 -18.42 -3.65
N ALA A 86 -2.97 -17.58 -4.56
CA ALA A 86 -1.55 -17.32 -4.77
C ALA A 86 -1.17 -15.98 -4.12
N ILE A 87 -0.06 -15.96 -3.38
CA ILE A 87 0.50 -14.76 -2.74
C ILE A 87 1.82 -14.46 -3.43
N ILE A 88 1.87 -13.38 -4.19
CA ILE A 88 3.09 -12.93 -4.89
C ILE A 88 3.43 -11.49 -4.49
N TYR A 89 4.70 -11.21 -4.33
CA TYR A 89 5.10 -9.93 -3.75
C TYR A 89 6.53 -9.53 -4.13
N GLU A 90 6.80 -8.23 -4.19
CA GLU A 90 8.18 -7.76 -4.23
C GLU A 90 8.88 -8.16 -2.92
N ASP A 91 10.12 -8.59 -3.00
CA ASP A 91 10.84 -9.25 -1.91
C ASP A 91 11.40 -8.28 -0.84
N GLY A 92 11.20 -6.98 -1.01
CA GLY A 92 11.56 -5.98 -0.01
C GLY A 92 10.58 -5.90 1.18
N PRO A 93 10.86 -5.00 2.14
CA PRO A 93 10.08 -4.89 3.38
C PRO A 93 8.60 -4.54 3.20
N TYR A 94 8.23 -3.92 2.08
CA TYR A 94 6.84 -3.61 1.75
C TYR A 94 6.06 -4.88 1.40
N GLY A 95 6.49 -5.55 0.32
CA GLY A 95 5.81 -6.75 -0.16
C GLY A 95 5.86 -7.90 0.83
N ALA A 96 7.03 -8.18 1.42
CA ALA A 96 7.18 -9.25 2.41
C ALA A 96 6.29 -9.06 3.66
N GLY A 97 6.14 -7.80 4.12
CA GLY A 97 5.28 -7.47 5.26
C GLY A 97 3.80 -7.75 4.98
N ILE A 98 3.30 -7.30 3.83
CA ILE A 98 1.91 -7.54 3.42
C ILE A 98 1.66 -9.01 3.12
N ALA A 99 2.58 -9.69 2.42
CA ALA A 99 2.49 -11.12 2.14
C ALA A 99 2.42 -11.98 3.42
N SER A 100 3.08 -11.55 4.50
CA SER A 100 2.95 -12.19 5.82
C SER A 100 1.53 -12.06 6.36
N GLY A 101 0.92 -10.88 6.28
CA GLY A 101 -0.48 -10.67 6.66
C GLY A 101 -1.46 -11.47 5.79
N ASN A 102 -1.25 -11.46 4.48
CA ASN A 102 -2.04 -12.28 3.54
C ASN A 102 -2.01 -13.77 3.89
N GLU A 103 -0.83 -14.29 4.23
CA GLU A 103 -0.68 -15.70 4.62
C GLU A 103 -1.42 -16.02 5.92
N VAL A 104 -1.29 -15.15 6.92
CA VAL A 104 -1.98 -15.31 8.21
C VAL A 104 -3.49 -15.30 8.01
N GLY A 105 -4.03 -14.32 7.28
CA GLY A 105 -5.46 -14.22 7.01
C GLY A 105 -5.98 -15.38 6.17
N ALA A 106 -5.28 -15.78 5.11
CA ALA A 106 -5.66 -16.92 4.28
C ALA A 106 -5.73 -18.24 5.08
N LYS A 107 -4.75 -18.46 5.97
CA LYS A 107 -4.75 -19.63 6.88
C LYS A 107 -5.90 -19.56 7.89
N ALA A 108 -6.18 -18.39 8.47
CA ALA A 108 -7.27 -18.21 9.42
C ALA A 108 -8.64 -18.56 8.82
N HIS A 109 -8.85 -18.28 7.53
CA HIS A 109 -10.05 -18.65 6.78
C HIS A 109 -10.00 -20.04 6.14
N GLY A 110 -8.94 -20.83 6.38
CA GLY A 110 -8.78 -22.17 5.84
C GLY A 110 -8.52 -22.22 4.33
N MET A 111 -8.18 -21.10 3.69
CA MET A 111 -7.92 -21.05 2.24
C MET A 111 -6.71 -21.87 1.83
N LYS A 112 -6.70 -22.37 0.60
CA LYS A 112 -5.61 -23.18 0.04
C LYS A 112 -4.55 -22.26 -0.58
N ILE A 113 -3.46 -21.98 0.13
CA ILE A 113 -2.32 -21.26 -0.43
C ILE A 113 -1.59 -22.18 -1.41
N VAL A 114 -1.75 -21.93 -2.71
CA VAL A 114 -1.21 -22.78 -3.78
C VAL A 114 0.13 -22.31 -4.32
N LEU A 115 0.49 -21.05 -4.05
CA LEU A 115 1.79 -20.49 -4.34
C LEU A 115 2.05 -19.33 -3.37
N LYS A 116 3.25 -19.24 -2.84
CA LYS A 116 3.76 -18.04 -2.17
C LYS A 116 5.17 -17.78 -2.65
N GLU A 117 5.38 -16.66 -3.35
CA GLU A 117 6.67 -16.36 -3.96
C GLU A 117 6.95 -14.86 -3.99
N GLY A 118 8.17 -14.50 -3.57
CA GLY A 118 8.74 -13.18 -3.70
C GLY A 118 9.54 -13.04 -5.00
N TYR A 119 9.63 -11.83 -5.52
CA TYR A 119 10.43 -11.50 -6.69
C TYR A 119 11.11 -10.13 -6.49
N ALA A 120 12.23 -9.89 -7.17
CA ALA A 120 12.88 -8.57 -7.12
C ALA A 120 12.03 -7.52 -7.86
N ALA A 121 11.69 -6.40 -7.21
CA ALA A 121 10.90 -5.32 -7.82
C ALA A 121 11.55 -4.73 -9.09
N THR A 122 12.85 -4.93 -9.27
CA THR A 122 13.63 -4.51 -10.44
C THR A 122 13.83 -5.62 -11.48
N ALA A 123 13.16 -6.77 -11.31
CA ALA A 123 13.26 -7.86 -12.27
C ALA A 123 12.81 -7.40 -13.66
N PRO A 124 13.62 -7.61 -14.71
CA PRO A 124 13.25 -7.20 -16.07
C PRO A 124 12.24 -8.15 -16.72
N ASP A 125 12.04 -9.32 -16.12
CA ASP A 125 11.18 -10.38 -16.61
C ASP A 125 10.55 -11.17 -15.48
N LEU A 126 9.24 -11.42 -15.55
CA LEU A 126 8.43 -12.18 -14.59
C LEU A 126 7.77 -13.42 -15.24
N SER A 127 8.14 -13.78 -16.46
CA SER A 127 7.52 -14.88 -17.22
C SER A 127 7.61 -16.23 -16.49
N SER A 128 8.73 -16.46 -15.79
CA SER A 128 8.89 -17.65 -14.92
C SER A 128 7.88 -17.68 -13.79
N LEU A 129 7.66 -16.54 -13.10
CA LEU A 129 6.64 -16.40 -12.06
C LEU A 129 5.23 -16.60 -12.62
N VAL A 130 4.93 -16.01 -13.78
CA VAL A 130 3.64 -16.21 -14.48
C VAL A 130 3.43 -17.68 -14.82
N THR A 131 4.48 -18.38 -15.27
CA THR A 131 4.41 -19.82 -15.56
C THR A 131 4.09 -20.66 -14.31
N LYS A 132 4.70 -20.31 -13.15
CA LYS A 132 4.37 -20.95 -11.86
C LYS A 132 2.92 -20.68 -11.45
N LEU A 133 2.44 -19.44 -11.59
CA LEU A 133 1.04 -19.08 -11.34
C LEU A 133 0.07 -19.89 -12.21
N LYS A 134 0.36 -20.05 -13.49
CA LYS A 134 -0.46 -20.87 -14.40
C LYS A 134 -0.53 -22.33 -13.94
N ARG A 135 0.59 -22.91 -13.52
CA ARG A 135 0.63 -24.28 -12.98
C ARG A 135 -0.11 -24.40 -11.65
N ALA A 136 -0.01 -23.39 -10.80
CA ALA A 136 -0.68 -23.36 -9.50
C ALA A 136 -2.19 -23.20 -9.62
N ARG A 137 -2.72 -22.67 -10.74
CA ARG A 137 -4.16 -22.47 -10.99
C ARG A 137 -4.88 -21.80 -9.82
N PRO A 138 -4.49 -20.61 -9.38
CA PRO A 138 -5.18 -19.90 -8.30
C PRO A 138 -6.57 -19.45 -8.75
N ASP A 139 -7.52 -19.40 -7.83
CA ASP A 139 -8.77 -18.65 -8.03
C ASP A 139 -8.50 -17.15 -7.86
N VAL A 140 -7.71 -16.80 -6.85
CA VAL A 140 -7.37 -15.42 -6.50
C VAL A 140 -5.86 -15.24 -6.38
N ILE A 141 -5.36 -14.14 -6.92
CA ILE A 141 -3.97 -13.72 -6.77
C ILE A 141 -3.95 -12.52 -5.81
N LEU A 142 -3.18 -12.60 -4.73
CA LEU A 142 -2.84 -11.49 -3.84
C LEU A 142 -1.47 -10.99 -4.26
N HIS A 143 -1.40 -9.75 -4.74
CA HIS A 143 -0.17 -9.20 -5.28
C HIS A 143 0.22 -7.88 -4.61
N THR A 144 1.48 -7.79 -4.20
CA THR A 144 2.08 -6.58 -3.66
C THR A 144 3.33 -6.22 -4.43
N GLY A 145 3.30 -5.07 -5.09
CA GLY A 145 4.41 -4.57 -5.91
C GLY A 145 4.37 -3.06 -6.08
N TYR A 146 5.24 -2.53 -6.92
CA TYR A 146 5.28 -1.12 -7.34
C TYR A 146 4.79 -0.98 -8.79
N ASN A 147 4.61 0.25 -9.27
CA ASN A 147 4.05 0.49 -10.61
C ASN A 147 4.78 -0.24 -11.74
N PRO A 148 6.13 -0.27 -11.81
CA PRO A 148 6.82 -0.93 -12.92
C PRO A 148 6.58 -2.44 -12.96
N ASP A 149 6.74 -3.12 -11.83
CA ASP A 149 6.62 -4.57 -11.73
C ASP A 149 5.16 -5.04 -11.79
N ILE A 150 4.20 -4.26 -11.25
CA ILE A 150 2.75 -4.50 -11.45
C ILE A 150 2.42 -4.49 -12.95
N THR A 151 2.86 -3.45 -13.68
CA THR A 151 2.62 -3.33 -15.11
C THR A 151 3.26 -4.48 -15.89
N LEU A 152 4.48 -4.88 -15.51
CA LEU A 152 5.17 -6.01 -16.11
C LEU A 152 4.43 -7.32 -15.88
N LEU A 153 4.01 -7.59 -14.62
CA LEU A 153 3.26 -8.79 -14.30
C LEU A 153 1.94 -8.90 -15.07
N LEU A 154 1.17 -7.82 -15.11
CA LEU A 154 -0.11 -7.80 -15.84
C LEU A 154 0.09 -8.02 -17.34
N ARG A 155 1.10 -7.36 -17.94
CA ARG A 155 1.42 -7.55 -19.36
C ARG A 155 1.83 -8.97 -19.67
N GLN A 156 2.80 -9.52 -18.96
CA GLN A 156 3.28 -10.89 -19.18
C GLN A 156 2.23 -11.93 -18.80
N GLY A 157 1.42 -11.65 -17.79
CA GLY A 157 0.24 -12.46 -17.46
C GLY A 157 -0.73 -12.58 -18.63
N ARG A 158 -1.06 -11.46 -19.28
CA ARG A 158 -1.89 -11.41 -20.48
C ARG A 158 -1.27 -12.17 -21.64
N GLU A 159 -0.02 -11.86 -21.98
CA GLU A 159 0.74 -12.48 -23.08
C GLU A 159 0.85 -13.99 -22.93
N LEU A 160 1.06 -14.48 -21.73
CA LEU A 160 1.17 -15.90 -21.44
C LEU A 160 -0.18 -16.57 -21.12
N GLY A 161 -1.29 -15.85 -21.17
CA GLY A 161 -2.63 -16.40 -20.94
C GLY A 161 -2.85 -16.87 -19.49
N LEU A 162 -2.39 -16.11 -18.50
CA LEU A 162 -2.69 -16.33 -17.08
C LEU A 162 -4.20 -16.12 -16.87
N LYS A 163 -4.84 -17.04 -16.14
CA LYS A 163 -6.25 -16.95 -15.78
C LYS A 163 -6.42 -16.98 -14.26
N PHE A 164 -7.31 -16.13 -13.77
CA PHE A 164 -7.73 -16.05 -12.37
C PHE A 164 -9.15 -15.48 -12.32
N LYS A 165 -9.84 -15.62 -11.20
CA LYS A 165 -11.19 -15.03 -10.99
C LYS A 165 -11.10 -13.62 -10.43
N ALA A 166 -10.06 -13.35 -9.63
CA ALA A 166 -9.78 -12.02 -9.09
C ALA A 166 -8.28 -11.86 -8.83
N LEU A 167 -7.79 -10.62 -8.96
CA LEU A 167 -6.50 -10.20 -8.45
C LEU A 167 -6.73 -9.06 -7.45
N ILE A 168 -6.20 -9.20 -6.25
CA ILE A 168 -6.28 -8.15 -5.23
C ILE A 168 -4.88 -7.60 -5.02
N GLY A 169 -4.72 -6.34 -5.43
CA GLY A 169 -3.52 -5.56 -5.25
C GLY A 169 -3.50 -4.80 -3.93
N HIS A 170 -2.32 -4.37 -3.52
CA HIS A 170 -2.14 -3.59 -2.31
C HIS A 170 -1.47 -2.27 -2.66
N GLY A 171 -2.25 -1.17 -2.58
CA GLY A 171 -1.77 0.19 -2.80
C GLY A 171 -1.07 0.42 -4.15
N ALA A 172 -0.08 1.29 -4.14
CA ALA A 172 0.82 1.58 -5.24
C ALA A 172 0.13 1.72 -6.61
N GLY A 173 0.53 0.91 -7.60
CA GLY A 173 0.03 0.99 -8.97
C GLY A 173 -1.42 0.58 -9.14
N TYR A 174 -1.94 -0.28 -8.26
CA TYR A 174 -3.34 -0.70 -8.33
C TYR A 174 -4.33 0.43 -7.99
N GLY A 175 -3.91 1.43 -7.23
CA GLY A 175 -4.69 2.65 -7.01
C GLY A 175 -4.73 3.62 -8.20
N GLN A 176 -3.93 3.39 -9.25
CA GLN A 176 -3.90 4.22 -10.46
C GLN A 176 -4.82 3.64 -11.55
N ILE A 177 -6.11 3.53 -11.24
CA ILE A 177 -7.11 2.83 -12.06
C ILE A 177 -7.12 3.38 -13.51
N ASP A 178 -7.11 4.70 -13.69
CA ASP A 178 -7.16 5.31 -15.04
C ASP A 178 -5.98 4.87 -15.91
N LYS A 179 -4.78 4.74 -15.32
CA LYS A 179 -3.60 4.25 -16.05
C LYS A 179 -3.72 2.78 -16.40
N LEU A 180 -4.25 1.98 -15.47
CA LEU A 180 -4.46 0.55 -15.71
C LEU A 180 -5.50 0.34 -16.83
N VAL A 181 -6.63 1.04 -16.78
CA VAL A 181 -7.66 0.99 -17.83
C VAL A 181 -7.09 1.46 -19.17
N ALA A 182 -6.35 2.58 -19.20
CA ALA A 182 -5.72 3.08 -20.41
C ALA A 182 -4.69 2.10 -21.03
N THR A 183 -4.04 1.28 -20.18
CA THR A 183 -3.00 0.33 -20.64
C THR A 183 -3.56 -1.03 -20.99
N PHE A 184 -4.56 -1.52 -20.28
CA PHE A 184 -5.02 -2.91 -20.36
C PHE A 184 -6.49 -3.07 -20.78
N GLY A 185 -7.27 -1.96 -20.88
CA GLY A 185 -8.68 -2.01 -21.25
C GLY A 185 -9.49 -2.90 -20.28
N ASP A 186 -10.33 -3.76 -20.84
CA ASP A 186 -11.20 -4.67 -20.06
C ASP A 186 -10.43 -5.77 -19.30
N ASP A 187 -9.14 -5.95 -19.57
CA ASP A 187 -8.30 -6.91 -18.80
C ASP A 187 -8.08 -6.46 -17.34
N VAL A 188 -8.52 -5.26 -16.95
CA VAL A 188 -8.52 -4.79 -15.56
C VAL A 188 -9.78 -5.20 -14.79
N ASP A 189 -10.76 -5.79 -15.44
CA ASP A 189 -11.93 -6.33 -14.77
C ASP A 189 -11.51 -7.38 -13.74
N TYR A 190 -12.13 -7.29 -12.54
CA TYR A 190 -11.79 -8.13 -11.38
C TYR A 190 -10.40 -7.88 -10.79
N LEU A 191 -9.75 -6.76 -11.12
CA LEU A 191 -8.65 -6.20 -10.35
C LEU A 191 -9.21 -5.35 -9.21
N TYR A 192 -8.84 -5.68 -7.99
CA TYR A 192 -9.22 -4.95 -6.79
C TYR A 192 -7.99 -4.30 -6.16
N ASN A 193 -8.18 -3.23 -5.41
CA ASN A 193 -7.11 -2.61 -4.66
C ASN A 193 -7.50 -2.47 -3.18
N VAL A 194 -6.63 -2.90 -2.30
CA VAL A 194 -6.69 -2.59 -0.88
C VAL A 194 -5.81 -1.38 -0.63
N ASP A 195 -6.40 -0.29 -0.17
CA ASP A 195 -5.68 0.95 0.13
C ASP A 195 -6.47 1.79 1.13
N PRO A 196 -5.85 2.64 1.95
CA PRO A 196 -6.57 3.65 2.70
C PRO A 196 -7.40 4.52 1.76
N VAL A 197 -8.67 4.65 2.04
CA VAL A 197 -9.59 5.40 1.17
C VAL A 197 -9.23 6.89 1.21
N ALA A 198 -8.91 7.44 0.06
CA ALA A 198 -8.67 8.87 -0.08
C ALA A 198 -9.99 9.65 -0.02
N ALA A 199 -10.04 10.76 0.70
CA ALA A 199 -11.25 11.58 0.89
C ALA A 199 -11.91 11.99 -0.44
N GLN A 200 -11.12 12.17 -1.49
CA GLN A 200 -11.58 12.49 -2.85
C GLN A 200 -12.43 11.39 -3.51
N LEU A 201 -12.39 10.17 -2.99
CA LEU A 201 -13.15 9.01 -3.49
C LEU A 201 -14.43 8.76 -2.68
N LEU A 202 -14.65 9.54 -1.61
CA LEU A 202 -15.82 9.42 -0.75
C LEU A 202 -16.90 10.45 -1.13
N ASP A 203 -18.15 10.13 -0.83
CA ASP A 203 -19.23 11.11 -0.92
C ASP A 203 -18.92 12.28 0.05
N PRO A 204 -18.81 13.52 -0.44
CA PRO A 204 -18.52 14.69 0.40
C PRO A 204 -19.47 14.84 1.61
N LYS A 205 -20.71 14.35 1.50
CA LYS A 205 -21.69 14.37 2.59
C LYS A 205 -21.34 13.46 3.77
N THR A 206 -20.48 12.46 3.56
CA THR A 206 -20.02 11.53 4.59
C THR A 206 -18.75 12.02 5.30
N LEU A 207 -18.15 13.09 4.80
CA LEU A 207 -16.95 13.66 5.39
C LEU A 207 -17.28 14.54 6.60
N ALA A 208 -16.34 14.60 7.56
CA ALA A 208 -16.47 15.53 8.66
C ALA A 208 -16.48 17.00 8.14
N PRO A 209 -17.11 17.93 8.87
CA PRO A 209 -17.21 19.33 8.47
C PRO A 209 -15.83 19.93 8.09
N GLY A 210 -15.76 20.60 6.95
CA GLY A 210 -14.55 21.23 6.42
C GLY A 210 -13.57 20.32 5.70
N ILE A 211 -13.71 18.98 5.82
CA ILE A 211 -12.79 18.04 5.13
C ILE A 211 -13.01 18.05 3.63
N GLY A 212 -14.26 18.22 3.17
CA GLY A 212 -14.57 18.34 1.76
C GLY A 212 -13.87 19.54 1.12
N ASP A 213 -13.99 20.73 1.74
CA ASP A 213 -13.36 21.97 1.25
C ASP A 213 -11.84 21.88 1.27
N LEU A 214 -11.27 21.34 2.35
CA LEU A 214 -9.84 21.11 2.47
C LEU A 214 -9.32 20.17 1.36
N THR A 215 -10.06 19.10 1.09
CA THR A 215 -9.74 18.14 0.02
C THR A 215 -9.80 18.81 -1.35
N ALA A 216 -10.84 19.58 -1.63
CA ALA A 216 -11.00 20.31 -2.89
C ALA A 216 -9.85 21.31 -3.12
N GLU A 217 -9.47 22.06 -2.09
CA GLU A 217 -8.36 23.01 -2.18
C GLU A 217 -7.01 22.30 -2.39
N MET A 218 -6.77 21.17 -1.72
CA MET A 218 -5.57 20.35 -1.92
C MET A 218 -5.49 19.85 -3.37
N LEU A 219 -6.58 19.28 -3.91
CA LEU A 219 -6.65 18.80 -5.28
C LEU A 219 -6.38 19.93 -6.30
N LYS A 220 -6.98 21.10 -6.08
CA LYS A 220 -6.78 22.29 -6.92
C LYS A 220 -5.32 22.72 -6.93
N ARG A 221 -4.69 22.86 -5.76
CA ARG A 221 -3.27 23.24 -5.65
C ARG A 221 -2.34 22.23 -6.28
N TYR A 222 -2.58 20.95 -6.03
CA TYR A 222 -1.77 19.88 -6.63
C TYR A 222 -1.80 19.97 -8.16
N LYS A 223 -3.00 20.06 -8.75
CA LYS A 223 -3.16 20.19 -10.22
C LYS A 223 -2.49 21.45 -10.77
N ALA A 224 -2.61 22.57 -10.07
CA ALA A 224 -1.98 23.83 -10.48
C ALA A 224 -0.45 23.76 -10.47
N ILE A 225 0.15 23.09 -9.48
CA ILE A 225 1.61 22.97 -9.34
C ILE A 225 2.18 21.94 -10.32
N THR A 226 1.49 20.81 -10.50
CA THR A 226 2.03 19.65 -11.25
C THR A 226 1.60 19.60 -12.70
N GLY A 227 0.54 20.33 -13.09
CA GLY A 227 -0.10 20.19 -14.39
C GLY A 227 -0.85 18.86 -14.59
N ALA A 228 -0.96 18.02 -13.53
CA ALA A 228 -1.59 16.73 -13.61
C ALA A 228 -3.11 16.86 -13.80
N LYS A 229 -3.69 16.03 -14.68
CA LYS A 229 -5.15 15.95 -14.85
C LYS A 229 -5.81 15.29 -13.65
N GLU A 230 -5.20 14.21 -13.16
CA GLU A 230 -5.68 13.41 -12.03
C GLU A 230 -4.72 13.48 -10.85
N VAL A 231 -5.27 13.35 -9.64
CA VAL A 231 -4.48 13.36 -8.39
C VAL A 231 -4.43 11.93 -7.86
N PRO A 232 -3.24 11.29 -7.81
CA PRO A 232 -3.13 9.94 -7.29
C PRO A 232 -3.61 9.84 -5.83
N PRO A 233 -4.31 8.76 -5.44
CA PRO A 233 -4.85 8.60 -4.08
C PRO A 233 -3.81 8.76 -2.96
N HIS A 234 -2.59 8.28 -3.17
CA HIS A 234 -1.50 8.42 -2.19
C HIS A 234 -1.03 9.87 -1.98
N THR A 235 -1.32 10.79 -2.92
CA THR A 235 -1.09 12.23 -2.71
C THR A 235 -1.95 12.73 -1.55
N SER A 236 -3.22 12.35 -1.51
CA SER A 236 -4.12 12.68 -0.40
C SER A 236 -3.64 12.07 0.91
N SER A 237 -3.17 10.82 0.90
CA SER A 237 -2.61 10.19 2.11
C SER A 237 -1.40 10.95 2.63
N GLY A 238 -0.46 11.33 1.76
CA GLY A 238 0.71 12.12 2.13
C GLY A 238 0.33 13.51 2.67
N PHE A 239 -0.64 14.17 2.04
CA PHE A 239 -1.18 15.44 2.50
C PHE A 239 -1.82 15.30 3.88
N ASN A 240 -2.74 14.36 4.07
CA ASN A 240 -3.47 14.16 5.31
C ASN A 240 -2.53 13.89 6.50
N GLN A 241 -1.54 13.04 6.31
CA GLN A 241 -0.55 12.71 7.34
C GLN A 241 0.27 13.96 7.75
N THR A 242 0.69 14.75 6.76
CA THR A 242 1.44 15.98 7.01
C THR A 242 0.54 17.05 7.63
N TRP A 243 -0.71 17.17 7.18
CA TRP A 243 -1.68 18.10 7.72
C TRP A 243 -1.93 17.84 9.21
N VAL A 244 -2.26 16.61 9.60
CA VAL A 244 -2.46 16.22 11.00
C VAL A 244 -1.23 16.52 11.84
N PHE A 245 -0.05 16.22 11.33
CA PHE A 245 1.18 16.54 12.05
C PHE A 245 1.34 18.04 12.30
N LEU A 246 1.18 18.87 11.27
CA LEU A 246 1.42 20.30 11.36
C LEU A 246 0.32 21.09 12.11
N THR A 247 -0.94 20.63 12.03
CA THR A 247 -2.08 21.36 12.57
C THR A 247 -2.56 20.85 13.93
N ASP A 248 -2.18 19.65 14.32
CA ASP A 248 -2.64 19.05 15.57
C ASP A 248 -1.46 18.55 16.44
N VAL A 249 -0.64 17.62 15.93
CA VAL A 249 0.39 16.94 16.73
C VAL A 249 1.46 17.93 17.20
N LEU A 250 2.07 18.65 16.27
CA LEU A 250 3.15 19.60 16.57
C LEU A 250 2.70 20.76 17.46
N PRO A 251 1.57 21.45 17.18
CA PRO A 251 1.08 22.52 18.08
C PRO A 251 0.77 22.03 19.49
N ARG A 252 0.19 20.85 19.65
CA ARG A 252 -0.05 20.28 20.98
C ARG A 252 1.24 19.96 21.73
N ALA A 253 2.23 19.42 21.04
CA ALA A 253 3.54 19.14 21.63
C ALA A 253 4.20 20.44 22.10
N ILE A 254 4.25 21.47 21.27
CA ILE A 254 4.80 22.78 21.61
C ILE A 254 4.05 23.37 22.82
N LYS A 255 2.72 23.34 22.82
CA LYS A 255 1.92 23.87 23.93
C LYS A 255 2.19 23.13 25.24
N LYS A 256 2.37 21.80 25.18
CA LYS A 256 2.55 20.96 26.36
C LYS A 256 3.96 21.06 26.95
N TYR A 257 4.97 21.17 26.12
CA TYR A 257 6.38 21.07 26.52
C TYR A 257 7.16 22.39 26.37
N GLY A 258 6.53 23.47 25.91
CA GLY A 258 7.14 24.82 25.84
C GLY A 258 8.04 25.04 24.63
N GLY A 259 8.18 24.07 23.75
CA GLY A 259 9.04 24.17 22.58
C GLY A 259 9.20 22.84 21.86
N TYR A 260 10.02 22.86 20.82
CA TYR A 260 10.48 21.68 20.10
C TYR A 260 11.92 21.38 20.58
N ASP A 261 12.02 20.42 21.52
CA ASP A 261 13.28 19.82 21.91
C ASP A 261 13.18 18.32 21.60
N PRO A 262 14.04 17.80 20.71
CA PRO A 262 13.99 16.38 20.30
C PRO A 262 14.37 15.42 21.41
#